data_4746f9c5872a5b2c3511cb941f21a11a
#
_entry.id   4746f9c5872a5b2c3511cb941f21a11a
#
_cell.length_a   1.000
_cell.length_b   1.000
_cell.length_c   1.000
_cell.angle_alpha   90.00
_cell.angle_beta   90.00
_cell.angle_gamma   90.00
#
_symmetry.space_group_name_H-M   'P 1'
#
loop_
_entity.id
_entity.type
_entity.pdbx_description
1 polymer ?
#
loop_
_entity_poly.entity_id
_entity_poly.type
_entity_poly.pdbx_seq_one_letter_code
_entity_poly.pdbx_strand_id
1 'polypeptide(L)'
;MTSASTLKLVCNKDQVSLYKDVINAADKTYKIIFNARNDGFPISTMVGFKMYTLLYELNRDIIHSFKVIKENDKSIEMVFLFKSVGKEFGLAPKFMHTITTADSVLPPHKCCIFNSVDVSHENDDNISIPKKYERLHTNNSALTIHFISNNELHFDFTFSLKDNDNNGNNQNESPIYMENSVALMIKKMFFRLKVFTERMT
;
A
#
# COMPACT_ATOMS: atom_id res chain seq x y z
N MET A 1 -23.07 18.57 -8.41
CA MET A 1 -23.46 17.79 -7.23
C MET A 1 -22.19 17.23 -6.65
N THR A 2 -21.68 17.80 -5.56
CA THR A 2 -20.51 17.30 -4.82
C THR A 2 -20.96 16.07 -4.05
N SER A 3 -20.49 14.89 -4.45
CA SER A 3 -20.70 13.67 -3.68
C SER A 3 -20.07 13.89 -2.30
N ALA A 4 -20.89 13.80 -1.26
CA ALA A 4 -20.41 13.87 0.10
C ALA A 4 -19.33 12.80 0.30
N SER A 5 -18.19 13.17 0.86
CA SER A 5 -17.11 12.25 1.19
C SER A 5 -17.64 11.20 2.17
N THR A 6 -17.62 9.94 1.75
CA THR A 6 -18.12 8.78 2.48
C THR A 6 -17.07 8.16 3.39
N LEU A 7 -15.92 8.85 3.52
CA LEU A 7 -14.78 8.39 4.27
C LEU A 7 -14.95 8.63 5.77
N LYS A 8 -14.93 7.55 6.55
CA LYS A 8 -14.89 7.58 8.01
C LYS A 8 -13.45 7.47 8.50
N LEU A 9 -13.05 8.36 9.40
CA LEU A 9 -11.74 8.29 10.05
C LEU A 9 -11.67 7.05 10.94
N VAL A 10 -10.69 6.18 10.66
CA VAL A 10 -10.39 4.99 11.47
C VAL A 10 -9.34 5.31 12.53
N CYS A 11 -8.28 6.01 12.13
CA CYS A 11 -7.17 6.35 13.01
C CYS A 11 -6.43 7.58 12.49
N ASN A 12 -6.17 8.53 13.39
CA ASN A 12 -5.24 9.64 13.14
C ASN A 12 -4.19 9.64 14.25
N LYS A 13 -3.01 9.16 13.94
CA LYS A 13 -1.87 9.14 14.86
C LYS A 13 -0.62 9.54 14.09
N ASP A 14 0.22 10.36 14.74
CA ASP A 14 1.51 10.79 14.20
C ASP A 14 1.38 11.51 12.84
N GLN A 15 0.30 12.27 12.66
CA GLN A 15 -0.03 13.02 11.44
C GLN A 15 -0.21 12.15 10.18
N VAL A 16 -0.43 10.85 10.36
CA VAL A 16 -0.85 9.93 9.29
C VAL A 16 -2.27 9.49 9.57
N SER A 17 -3.19 9.85 8.68
CA SER A 17 -4.61 9.54 8.80
C SER A 17 -4.96 8.31 8.00
N LEU A 18 -5.75 7.41 8.59
CA LEU A 18 -6.35 6.27 7.92
C LEU A 18 -7.86 6.44 7.92
N TYR A 19 -8.46 6.36 6.75
CA TYR A 19 -9.90 6.41 6.52
C TYR A 19 -10.39 5.09 5.94
N LYS A 20 -11.68 4.78 6.14
CA LYS A 20 -12.39 3.68 5.50
C LYS A 20 -13.60 4.24 4.76
N ASP A 21 -13.84 3.78 3.53
CA ASP A 21 -15.09 4.07 2.82
C ASP A 21 -16.23 3.28 3.45
N VAL A 22 -17.34 3.94 3.72
CA VAL A 22 -18.52 3.34 4.39
C VAL A 22 -19.69 3.07 3.45
N ILE A 23 -19.63 3.54 2.20
CA ILE A 23 -20.75 3.36 1.24
C ILE A 23 -20.62 2.04 0.49
N ASN A 24 -19.42 1.65 0.10
CA ASN A 24 -19.24 0.43 -0.66
C ASN A 24 -18.89 -0.74 0.28
N ALA A 25 -19.91 -1.36 0.87
CA ALA A 25 -19.72 -2.46 1.81
C ALA A 25 -19.07 -3.70 1.18
N ALA A 26 -19.18 -3.86 -0.17
CA ALA A 26 -18.60 -4.97 -0.91
C ALA A 26 -17.09 -4.79 -1.13
N ASP A 27 -16.62 -3.55 -1.33
CA ASP A 27 -15.21 -3.23 -1.51
C ASP A 27 -14.70 -2.49 -0.28
N LYS A 28 -13.92 -3.19 0.55
CA LYS A 28 -13.32 -2.62 1.76
C LYS A 28 -12.18 -1.67 1.39
N THR A 29 -12.55 -0.46 0.96
CA THR A 29 -11.62 0.56 0.50
C THR A 29 -11.12 1.41 1.66
N TYR A 30 -9.82 1.59 1.71
CA TYR A 30 -9.11 2.40 2.68
C TYR A 30 -8.31 3.50 2.00
N LYS A 31 -8.09 4.59 2.75
CA LYS A 31 -7.31 5.74 2.28
C LYS A 31 -6.34 6.18 3.38
N ILE A 32 -5.06 6.33 3.02
CA ILE A 32 -4.01 6.85 3.90
C ILE A 32 -3.56 8.19 3.37
N ILE A 33 -3.56 9.22 4.23
CA ILE A 33 -3.19 10.58 3.87
C ILE A 33 -2.16 11.10 4.87
N PHE A 34 -1.09 11.73 4.35
CA PHE A 34 -0.11 12.45 5.16
C PHE A 34 0.71 13.43 4.33
N ASN A 35 1.29 14.41 5.01
CA ASN A 35 2.33 15.27 4.45
C ASN A 35 3.69 14.84 5.02
N ALA A 36 4.74 14.98 4.20
CA ALA A 36 6.13 14.87 4.63
C ALA A 36 6.87 16.14 4.22
N ARG A 37 7.68 16.71 5.11
CA ARG A 37 8.48 17.90 4.87
C ARG A 37 9.88 17.71 5.43
N ASN A 38 10.88 18.14 4.66
CA ASN A 38 12.27 18.14 5.06
C ASN A 38 12.96 19.42 4.56
N ASP A 39 13.28 20.32 5.46
CA ASP A 39 13.83 21.64 5.07
C ASP A 39 15.29 21.54 4.60
N GLY A 40 16.02 20.47 4.94
CA GLY A 40 17.42 20.26 4.59
C GLY A 40 17.66 19.41 3.35
N PHE A 41 16.64 18.66 2.89
CA PHE A 41 16.80 17.70 1.79
C PHE A 41 15.62 17.77 0.80
N PRO A 42 15.87 17.80 -0.53
CA PRO A 42 14.80 17.84 -1.53
C PRO A 42 14.14 16.44 -1.67
N ILE A 43 13.16 16.15 -0.81
CA ILE A 43 12.48 14.84 -0.76
C ILE A 43 11.74 14.46 -2.06
N SER A 44 11.49 15.44 -2.95
CA SER A 44 10.96 15.18 -4.29
C SER A 44 11.83 14.24 -5.13
N THR A 45 13.13 14.17 -4.86
CA THR A 45 14.08 13.28 -5.57
C THR A 45 13.91 11.80 -5.23
N MET A 46 13.17 11.50 -4.16
CA MET A 46 12.87 10.13 -3.73
C MET A 46 11.67 9.52 -4.45
N VAL A 47 10.86 10.34 -5.13
CA VAL A 47 9.62 9.89 -5.77
C VAL A 47 9.95 9.06 -7.01
N GLY A 48 9.58 7.78 -6.98
CA GLY A 48 9.85 6.82 -8.04
C GLY A 48 9.74 5.37 -7.53
N PHE A 49 10.03 4.39 -8.38
CA PHE A 49 9.93 2.96 -8.02
C PHE A 49 10.87 2.56 -6.89
N LYS A 50 12.02 3.23 -6.74
CA LYS A 50 12.94 3.01 -5.60
C LYS A 50 12.28 3.20 -4.22
N MET A 51 11.16 3.91 -4.18
CA MET A 51 10.36 4.09 -2.95
C MET A 51 9.81 2.76 -2.42
N TYR A 52 9.52 1.77 -3.28
CA TYR A 52 9.08 0.44 -2.86
C TYR A 52 10.20 -0.36 -2.18
N THR A 53 11.43 -0.23 -2.69
CA THR A 53 12.61 -0.80 -2.01
C THR A 53 12.82 -0.15 -0.64
N LEU A 54 12.67 1.17 -0.56
CA LEU A 54 12.76 1.89 0.71
C LEU A 54 11.65 1.47 1.68
N LEU A 55 10.42 1.30 1.21
CA LEU A 55 9.32 0.77 2.04
C LEU A 55 9.67 -0.61 2.62
N TYR A 56 10.28 -1.49 1.83
CA TYR A 56 10.77 -2.79 2.33
C TYR A 56 11.84 -2.60 3.41
N GLU A 57 12.88 -1.81 3.13
CA GLU A 57 14.00 -1.61 4.06
C GLU A 57 13.55 -1.05 5.41
N LEU A 58 12.62 -0.11 5.41
CA LEU A 58 12.07 0.50 6.62
C LEU A 58 11.13 -0.44 7.40
N ASN A 59 10.64 -1.52 6.78
CA ASN A 59 9.59 -2.38 7.33
C ASN A 59 9.99 -3.86 7.37
N ARG A 60 11.26 -4.18 7.55
CA ARG A 60 11.78 -5.57 7.64
C ARG A 60 11.19 -6.39 8.80
N ASP A 61 10.60 -5.77 9.79
CA ASP A 61 9.84 -6.44 10.84
C ASP A 61 8.45 -6.90 10.38
N ILE A 62 7.88 -6.26 9.36
CA ILE A 62 6.57 -6.54 8.75
C ILE A 62 6.74 -7.37 7.47
N ILE A 63 7.68 -6.98 6.61
CA ILE A 63 7.95 -7.61 5.32
C ILE A 63 9.09 -8.61 5.50
N HIS A 64 8.83 -9.87 5.16
CA HIS A 64 9.84 -10.94 5.21
C HIS A 64 10.82 -10.83 4.06
N SER A 65 10.31 -10.62 2.84
CA SER A 65 11.14 -10.40 1.66
C SER A 65 10.39 -9.55 0.61
N PHE A 66 11.18 -8.91 -0.22
CA PHE A 66 10.75 -8.11 -1.35
C PHE A 66 11.58 -8.51 -2.57
N LYS A 67 10.92 -8.71 -3.72
CA LYS A 67 11.59 -9.07 -4.96
C LYS A 67 11.00 -8.26 -6.12
N VAL A 68 11.85 -7.60 -6.87
CA VAL A 68 11.50 -7.03 -8.18
C VAL A 68 11.67 -8.13 -9.22
N ILE A 69 10.61 -8.41 -9.97
CA ILE A 69 10.59 -9.41 -11.04
C ILE A 69 10.99 -8.77 -12.35
N LYS A 70 10.43 -7.60 -12.63
CA LYS A 70 10.70 -6.82 -13.83
C LYS A 70 10.55 -5.33 -13.53
N GLU A 71 11.41 -4.52 -14.12
CA GLU A 71 11.36 -3.05 -14.00
C GLU A 71 11.71 -2.42 -15.34
N ASN A 72 10.99 -1.35 -15.68
CA ASN A 72 11.29 -0.45 -16.78
C ASN A 72 10.90 0.99 -16.37
N ASP A 73 11.07 1.96 -17.26
CA ASP A 73 10.84 3.38 -16.95
C ASP A 73 9.40 3.70 -16.54
N LYS A 74 8.42 2.86 -16.92
CA LYS A 74 6.98 3.11 -16.71
C LYS A 74 6.32 2.14 -15.76
N SER A 75 6.93 1.00 -15.47
CA SER A 75 6.32 -0.04 -14.65
C SER A 75 7.33 -0.87 -13.89
N ILE A 76 6.88 -1.37 -12.75
CA ILE A 76 7.59 -2.33 -11.91
C ILE A 76 6.66 -3.49 -11.55
N GLU A 77 7.14 -4.71 -11.74
CA GLU A 77 6.49 -5.93 -11.26
C GLU A 77 7.23 -6.42 -10.02
N MET A 78 6.50 -6.64 -8.92
CA MET A 78 7.12 -6.92 -7.64
C MET A 78 6.28 -7.86 -6.77
N VAL A 79 6.99 -8.59 -5.92
CA VAL A 79 6.41 -9.49 -4.92
C VAL A 79 6.84 -9.05 -3.53
N PHE A 80 5.85 -8.92 -2.64
CA PHE A 80 6.05 -8.75 -1.21
C PHE A 80 5.62 -10.02 -0.47
N LEU A 81 6.48 -10.55 0.38
CA LEU A 81 6.14 -11.58 1.35
C LEU A 81 6.03 -10.93 2.73
N PHE A 82 4.84 -10.93 3.30
CA PHE A 82 4.60 -10.37 4.63
C PHE A 82 4.80 -11.43 5.70
N LYS A 83 5.34 -11.03 6.84
CA LYS A 83 5.36 -11.90 8.04
C LYS A 83 3.93 -12.12 8.52
N SER A 84 3.67 -13.26 9.16
CA SER A 84 2.36 -13.52 9.73
C SER A 84 2.02 -12.46 10.78
N VAL A 85 0.94 -11.73 10.54
CA VAL A 85 0.29 -10.86 11.52
C VAL A 85 -0.76 -11.71 12.23
N GLY A 86 -0.55 -12.03 13.49
CA GLY A 86 -1.47 -12.93 14.23
C GLY A 86 -1.12 -14.41 14.11
N LYS A 87 0.17 -14.74 14.07
CA LYS A 87 0.66 -16.13 14.09
C LYS A 87 0.08 -16.92 15.27
N GLU A 88 -0.09 -16.27 16.39
CA GLU A 88 -0.73 -16.80 17.60
C GLU A 88 -2.19 -17.20 17.40
N PHE A 89 -2.86 -16.67 16.39
CA PHE A 89 -4.22 -17.02 15.98
C PHE A 89 -4.26 -17.99 14.79
N GLY A 90 -3.12 -18.57 14.41
CA GLY A 90 -3.04 -19.53 13.31
C GLY A 90 -3.13 -18.91 11.92
N LEU A 91 -3.01 -17.58 11.80
CA LEU A 91 -3.09 -16.93 10.50
C LEU A 91 -1.84 -17.18 9.66
N ALA A 92 -2.04 -17.60 8.41
CA ALA A 92 -0.96 -17.79 7.46
C ALA A 92 -0.28 -16.44 7.10
N PRO A 93 1.04 -16.45 6.84
CA PRO A 93 1.71 -15.30 6.27
C PRO A 93 1.13 -15.00 4.88
N LYS A 94 1.11 -13.71 4.50
CA LYS A 94 0.52 -13.26 3.24
C LYS A 94 1.59 -12.87 2.23
N PHE A 95 1.24 -12.97 0.94
CA PHE A 95 2.03 -12.38 -0.12
C PHE A 95 1.17 -11.50 -1.03
N MET A 96 1.81 -10.56 -1.69
CA MET A 96 1.19 -9.69 -2.69
C MET A 96 2.09 -9.68 -3.92
N HIS A 97 1.51 -9.92 -5.11
CA HIS A 97 2.19 -9.87 -6.39
C HIS A 97 1.49 -8.85 -7.26
N THR A 98 2.18 -7.76 -7.58
CA THR A 98 1.58 -6.60 -8.24
C THR A 98 2.45 -6.08 -9.38
N ILE A 99 1.76 -5.50 -10.39
CA ILE A 99 2.37 -4.63 -11.37
C ILE A 99 1.93 -3.20 -11.04
N THR A 100 2.90 -2.31 -10.90
CA THR A 100 2.69 -0.89 -10.66
C THR A 100 3.16 -0.09 -11.85
N THR A 101 2.29 0.77 -12.38
CA THR A 101 2.63 1.75 -13.41
C THR A 101 2.76 3.14 -12.78
N ALA A 102 3.65 3.96 -13.33
CA ALA A 102 3.86 5.34 -12.90
C ALA A 102 3.49 6.32 -14.00
N ASP A 103 2.60 7.25 -13.66
CA ASP A 103 2.21 8.37 -14.51
C ASP A 103 2.59 9.69 -13.82
N SER A 104 3.17 10.63 -14.58
CA SER A 104 3.52 11.96 -14.08
C SER A 104 2.64 13.01 -14.73
N VAL A 105 1.97 13.80 -13.90
CA VAL A 105 1.17 14.94 -14.34
C VAL A 105 2.02 16.21 -14.24
N LEU A 106 2.17 16.89 -15.38
CA LEU A 106 2.95 18.14 -15.48
C LEU A 106 2.17 19.35 -14.88
N PRO A 107 2.85 20.48 -14.63
CA PRO A 107 2.23 21.70 -14.08
C PRO A 107 0.91 22.07 -14.77
N PRO A 108 -0.05 22.73 -14.05
CA PRO A 108 0.11 23.35 -12.72
C PRO A 108 0.00 22.36 -11.54
N HIS A 109 -0.55 21.15 -11.74
CA HIS A 109 -0.73 20.14 -10.69
C HIS A 109 0.36 19.08 -10.80
N LYS A 110 1.57 19.45 -10.36
CA LYS A 110 2.70 18.53 -10.38
C LYS A 110 2.44 17.37 -9.39
N CYS A 111 2.15 16.18 -9.93
CA CYS A 111 2.01 14.97 -9.13
C CYS A 111 2.58 13.75 -9.88
N CYS A 112 2.87 12.70 -9.12
CA CYS A 112 3.18 11.38 -9.63
C CYS A 112 2.11 10.41 -9.13
N ILE A 113 1.55 9.60 -10.03
CA ILE A 113 0.52 8.62 -9.71
C ILE A 113 1.07 7.22 -9.98
N PHE A 114 1.06 6.38 -8.96
CA PHE A 114 1.43 4.97 -9.03
C PHE A 114 0.16 4.14 -8.94
N ASN A 115 -0.23 3.50 -10.04
CA ASN A 115 -1.38 2.60 -10.10
C ASN A 115 -0.89 1.16 -10.02
N SER A 116 -1.34 0.41 -9.03
CA SER A 116 -0.96 -0.99 -8.83
C SER A 116 -2.17 -1.90 -9.04
N VAL A 117 -1.94 -3.00 -9.77
CA VAL A 117 -2.92 -4.06 -10.00
C VAL A 117 -2.35 -5.40 -9.58
N ASP A 118 -3.19 -6.28 -9.05
CA ASP A 118 -2.80 -7.66 -8.77
C ASP A 118 -2.49 -8.40 -10.06
N VAL A 119 -1.40 -9.17 -10.07
CA VAL A 119 -1.08 -10.10 -11.14
C VAL A 119 -1.95 -11.35 -11.01
N SER A 120 -2.43 -11.91 -12.12
CA SER A 120 -3.26 -13.12 -12.11
C SER A 120 -2.52 -14.33 -11.52
N HIS A 121 -3.26 -15.29 -10.94
CA HIS A 121 -2.72 -16.53 -10.36
C HIS A 121 -1.86 -17.35 -11.31
N GLU A 122 -2.21 -17.37 -12.61
CA GLU A 122 -1.48 -18.13 -13.64
C GLU A 122 0.00 -17.73 -13.77
N ASN A 123 0.34 -16.51 -13.36
CA ASN A 123 1.69 -16.00 -13.39
C ASN A 123 2.49 -16.29 -12.10
N ASP A 124 1.84 -16.76 -11.03
CA ASP A 124 2.54 -17.08 -9.77
C ASP A 124 3.43 -18.31 -9.90
N ASP A 125 3.11 -19.25 -10.82
CA ASP A 125 3.90 -20.46 -11.05
C ASP A 125 5.34 -20.17 -11.51
N ASN A 126 5.57 -18.99 -12.10
CA ASN A 126 6.89 -18.52 -12.49
C ASN A 126 7.68 -17.89 -11.34
N ILE A 127 7.04 -17.73 -10.16
CA ILE A 127 7.65 -17.11 -8.99
C ILE A 127 7.65 -18.13 -7.87
N SER A 128 8.83 -18.46 -7.36
CA SER A 128 8.98 -19.41 -6.23
C SER A 128 8.45 -18.79 -4.93
N ILE A 129 7.12 -18.87 -4.72
CA ILE A 129 6.46 -18.46 -3.47
C ILE A 129 6.29 -19.72 -2.62
N PRO A 130 6.80 -19.72 -1.35
CA PRO A 130 6.63 -20.89 -0.49
C PRO A 130 5.14 -21.18 -0.22
N LYS A 131 4.73 -22.46 -0.28
CA LYS A 131 3.32 -22.91 -0.13
C LYS A 131 2.60 -22.45 1.14
N LYS A 132 3.35 -22.07 2.17
CA LYS A 132 2.77 -21.55 3.43
C LYS A 132 2.19 -20.16 3.33
N TYR A 133 2.48 -19.41 2.25
CA TYR A 133 1.98 -18.06 2.05
C TYR A 133 0.64 -18.11 1.33
N GLU A 134 -0.31 -17.33 1.83
CA GLU A 134 -1.59 -17.10 1.18
C GLU A 134 -1.57 -15.74 0.48
N ARG A 135 -2.23 -15.66 -0.66
CA ARG A 135 -2.32 -14.39 -1.40
C ARG A 135 -3.15 -13.37 -0.62
N LEU A 136 -2.63 -12.16 -0.50
CA LEU A 136 -3.39 -10.99 -0.10
C LEU A 136 -3.97 -10.36 -1.38
N HIS A 137 -5.26 -10.57 -1.59
CA HIS A 137 -5.94 -9.99 -2.74
C HIS A 137 -6.20 -8.50 -2.48
N THR A 138 -5.66 -7.66 -3.35
CA THR A 138 -5.97 -6.24 -3.40
C THR A 138 -6.72 -5.98 -4.70
N ASN A 139 -7.73 -5.12 -4.65
CA ASN A 139 -8.19 -4.48 -5.87
C ASN A 139 -7.13 -3.45 -6.31
N ASN A 140 -7.41 -2.72 -7.37
CA ASN A 140 -6.54 -1.63 -7.79
C ASN A 140 -6.20 -0.73 -6.60
N SER A 141 -4.92 -0.45 -6.42
CA SER A 141 -4.48 0.56 -5.47
C SER A 141 -3.80 1.71 -6.20
N ALA A 142 -3.96 2.92 -5.67
CA ALA A 142 -3.39 4.12 -6.27
C ALA A 142 -2.68 4.94 -5.18
N LEU A 143 -1.42 5.27 -5.43
CA LEU A 143 -0.64 6.21 -4.64
C LEU A 143 -0.42 7.46 -5.45
N THR A 144 -1.04 8.57 -5.05
CA THR A 144 -0.81 9.89 -5.63
C THR A 144 0.10 10.69 -4.72
N ILE A 145 1.18 11.24 -5.27
CA ILE A 145 2.13 12.09 -4.56
C ILE A 145 2.10 13.47 -5.21
N HIS A 146 1.56 14.44 -4.49
CA HIS A 146 1.54 15.83 -4.93
C HIS A 146 2.79 16.56 -4.45
N PHE A 147 3.46 17.26 -5.35
CA PHE A 147 4.63 18.07 -5.05
C PHE A 147 4.17 19.48 -4.62
N ILE A 148 4.09 19.72 -3.30
CA ILE A 148 3.83 21.07 -2.74
C ILE A 148 5.04 21.94 -3.02
N SER A 149 6.25 21.39 -2.75
CA SER A 149 7.55 21.95 -3.10
C SER A 149 8.56 20.83 -3.31
N ASN A 150 9.82 21.15 -3.59
CA ASN A 150 10.89 20.15 -3.61
C ASN A 150 11.13 19.49 -2.23
N ASN A 151 10.77 20.20 -1.17
CA ASN A 151 11.00 19.83 0.21
C ASN A 151 9.73 19.40 0.94
N GLU A 152 8.56 19.44 0.27
CA GLU A 152 7.27 19.09 0.86
C GLU A 152 6.40 18.30 -0.14
N LEU A 153 5.93 17.13 0.30
CA LEU A 153 5.10 16.22 -0.47
C LEU A 153 3.82 15.91 0.30
N HIS A 154 2.72 15.78 -0.44
CA HIS A 154 1.46 15.25 0.07
C HIS A 154 1.22 13.87 -0.54
N PHE A 155 1.01 12.89 0.32
CA PHE A 155 0.75 11.49 -0.04
C PHE A 155 -0.72 11.16 0.16
N ASP A 156 -1.32 10.56 -0.86
CA ASP A 156 -2.69 10.07 -0.87
C ASP A 156 -2.68 8.64 -1.42
N PHE A 157 -2.82 7.64 -0.55
CA PHE A 157 -2.80 6.23 -0.92
C PHE A 157 -4.16 5.60 -0.70
N THR A 158 -4.79 5.15 -1.77
CA THR A 158 -6.07 4.43 -1.74
C THR A 158 -5.83 2.97 -2.12
N PHE A 159 -6.41 2.04 -1.37
CA PHE A 159 -6.34 0.61 -1.64
C PHE A 159 -7.62 -0.10 -1.16
N SER A 160 -7.97 -1.18 -1.83
CA SER A 160 -9.10 -2.02 -1.45
C SER A 160 -8.62 -3.43 -1.15
N LEU A 161 -9.15 -4.02 -0.07
CA LEU A 161 -8.92 -5.41 0.30
C LEU A 161 -10.11 -6.24 -0.17
N LYS A 162 -9.85 -7.33 -0.91
CA LYS A 162 -10.89 -8.31 -1.26
C LYS A 162 -11.01 -9.32 -0.14
N ASP A 163 -12.24 -9.70 0.15
CA ASP A 163 -12.48 -10.95 0.86
C ASP A 163 -12.03 -12.12 -0.02
N ASN A 164 -11.35 -13.08 0.57
CA ASN A 164 -11.12 -14.36 -0.09
C ASN A 164 -12.49 -15.04 -0.19
N ASP A 165 -13.20 -14.84 -1.28
CA ASP A 165 -14.34 -15.67 -1.66
C ASP A 165 -13.82 -17.08 -1.94
N ASN A 166 -13.51 -17.83 -0.89
CA ASN A 166 -13.32 -19.25 -0.99
C ASN A 166 -14.67 -19.87 -1.37
N ASN A 167 -14.80 -20.25 -2.65
CA ASN A 167 -15.71 -21.28 -3.16
C ASN A 167 -16.84 -21.67 -2.20
N GLY A 168 -17.96 -21.01 -2.29
CA GLY A 168 -19.34 -21.50 -2.16
C GLY A 168 -19.80 -22.24 -0.92
N ASN A 169 -19.01 -22.51 0.12
CA ASN A 169 -19.47 -23.36 1.22
C ASN A 169 -18.95 -23.06 2.64
N ASN A 170 -18.21 -21.99 2.88
CA ASN A 170 -17.88 -21.60 4.26
C ASN A 170 -18.06 -20.09 4.44
N GLN A 171 -19.11 -19.72 5.16
CA GLN A 171 -19.41 -18.38 5.70
C GLN A 171 -18.42 -17.96 6.80
N ASN A 172 -17.13 -18.08 6.57
CA ASN A 172 -16.13 -17.47 7.43
C ASN A 172 -15.74 -16.14 6.80
N GLU A 173 -16.63 -15.13 6.91
CA GLU A 173 -16.26 -13.73 6.74
C GLU A 173 -14.95 -13.50 7.50
N SER A 174 -13.93 -13.01 6.81
CA SER A 174 -12.71 -12.58 7.51
C SER A 174 -13.13 -11.61 8.61
N PRO A 175 -12.82 -11.88 9.87
CA PRO A 175 -13.31 -11.04 10.95
C PRO A 175 -12.93 -9.58 10.70
N ILE A 176 -13.86 -8.65 10.89
CA ILE A 176 -13.68 -7.20 10.65
C ILE A 176 -12.40 -6.65 11.30
N TYR A 177 -11.95 -7.25 12.42
CA TYR A 177 -10.71 -6.86 13.09
C TYR A 177 -9.46 -7.24 12.27
N MET A 178 -9.48 -8.30 11.43
CA MET A 178 -8.35 -8.66 10.58
C MET A 178 -8.08 -7.63 9.50
N GLU A 179 -9.14 -7.13 8.87
CA GLU A 179 -9.04 -6.13 7.79
C GLU A 179 -8.48 -4.81 8.30
N ASN A 180 -9.01 -4.36 9.43
CA ASN A 180 -8.50 -3.17 10.08
C ASN A 180 -7.02 -3.36 10.50
N SER A 181 -6.62 -4.59 10.88
CA SER A 181 -5.23 -4.90 11.23
C SER A 181 -4.31 -4.79 10.02
N VAL A 182 -4.72 -5.28 8.84
CA VAL A 182 -3.95 -5.12 7.59
C VAL A 182 -3.85 -3.65 7.21
N ALA A 183 -4.96 -2.90 7.26
CA ALA A 183 -4.97 -1.47 6.95
C ALA A 183 -4.09 -0.66 7.93
N LEU A 184 -4.11 -0.99 9.21
CA LEU A 184 -3.22 -0.38 10.22
C LEU A 184 -1.75 -0.77 10.02
N MET A 185 -1.48 -2.00 9.58
CA MET A 185 -0.14 -2.44 9.20
C MET A 185 0.41 -1.61 8.03
N ILE A 186 -0.39 -1.43 6.97
CA ILE A 186 -0.01 -0.60 5.82
C ILE A 186 0.20 0.86 6.26
N LYS A 187 -0.70 1.42 7.10
CA LYS A 187 -0.51 2.75 7.68
C LYS A 187 0.82 2.89 8.42
N LYS A 188 1.20 1.87 9.22
CA LYS A 188 2.48 1.85 9.94
C LYS A 188 3.67 1.88 8.98
N MET A 189 3.58 1.20 7.83
CA MET A 189 4.62 1.22 6.81
C MET A 189 4.82 2.65 6.25
N PHE A 190 3.72 3.33 5.92
CA PHE A 190 3.78 4.72 5.44
C PHE A 190 4.20 5.72 6.52
N PHE A 191 3.82 5.50 7.78
CA PHE A 191 4.34 6.31 8.89
C PHE A 191 5.86 6.26 8.99
N ARG A 192 6.47 5.08 8.83
CA ARG A 192 7.93 4.94 8.84
C ARG A 192 8.58 5.63 7.65
N LEU A 193 7.95 5.55 6.47
CA LEU A 193 8.39 6.32 5.29
C LEU A 193 8.38 7.81 5.59
N LYS A 194 7.28 8.35 6.16
CA LYS A 194 7.17 9.76 6.59
C LYS A 194 8.32 10.13 7.52
N VAL A 195 8.50 9.40 8.61
CA VAL A 195 9.55 9.68 9.61
C VAL A 195 10.95 9.65 8.99
N PHE A 196 11.21 8.70 8.10
CA PHE A 196 12.48 8.61 7.39
C PHE A 196 12.71 9.83 6.50
N THR A 197 11.73 10.19 5.66
CA THR A 197 11.85 11.33 4.74
C THR A 197 12.04 12.65 5.49
N GLU A 198 11.40 12.84 6.64
CA GLU A 198 11.53 14.05 7.46
C GLU A 198 12.87 14.17 8.21
N ARG A 199 13.60 13.05 8.36
CA ARG A 199 14.86 13.00 9.11
C ARG A 199 16.11 12.84 8.25
N MET A 200 15.94 12.77 6.93
CA MET A 200 17.09 12.72 6.02
C MET A 200 17.93 13.99 6.14
N THR A 201 19.25 13.84 6.16
CA THR A 201 20.24 14.92 6.21
C THR A 201 21.13 14.86 4.97
#